data_d238fc9a7f429156c56f60e7c6886194
#
_entry.id   d238fc9a7f429156c56f60e7c6886194
#
_cell.length_a   1.000
_cell.length_b   1.000
_cell.length_c   1.000
_cell.angle_alpha   90.00
_cell.angle_beta   90.00
_cell.angle_gamma   90.00
#
_symmetry.space_group_name_H-M   'P 1'
#
loop_
_entity.id
_entity.type
_entity.pdbx_description
1 polymer ?
#
loop_
_entity_poly.entity_id
_entity_poly.type
_entity_poly.pdbx_seq_one_letter_code
_entity_poly.pdbx_strand_id
1 'polypeptide(L)'
;MTQSIKQLICSALVAYLLTPSIAGAMTIGQTVELGKLETCTGTSYSLPANNTKNTLVMIWASWCPFCQRQNVYLEKFVKQVPPNSINIITISIDKNPKLAKDYMSKHGYTFQAAMMTPELNKSLGKVKGVPIVLILDKNNKIIHKEMGEMFEEDFADLKRFAK
;
A
#
# COMPACT_ATOMS: atom_id res chain seq x y z
N MET A 1 18.29 -73.21 1.55
CA MET A 1 18.73 -72.19 0.58
C MET A 1 17.74 -71.05 0.67
N THR A 2 18.06 -70.07 1.45
CA THR A 2 17.21 -68.93 1.81
C THR A 2 17.90 -67.66 1.31
N GLN A 3 17.31 -67.04 0.29
CA GLN A 3 17.75 -65.72 -0.16
C GLN A 3 16.87 -64.64 0.46
N SER A 4 17.50 -63.84 1.26
CA SER A 4 16.92 -62.66 1.92
C SER A 4 16.77 -61.54 0.93
N ILE A 5 15.54 -61.15 0.69
CA ILE A 5 15.22 -59.96 -0.10
C ILE A 5 15.35 -58.76 0.83
N LYS A 6 16.44 -58.01 0.70
CA LYS A 6 16.60 -56.70 1.36
C LYS A 6 15.76 -55.70 0.62
N GLN A 7 14.63 -55.29 1.21
CA GLN A 7 13.88 -54.14 0.79
C GLN A 7 14.68 -52.84 1.02
N LEU A 8 15.11 -52.22 -0.06
CA LEU A 8 15.63 -50.87 -0.07
C LEU A 8 14.44 -49.89 0.08
N ILE A 9 14.26 -49.38 1.28
CA ILE A 9 13.36 -48.27 1.54
C ILE A 9 14.09 -47.00 1.10
N CYS A 10 13.75 -46.51 -0.07
CA CYS A 10 14.21 -45.22 -0.56
C CYS A 10 13.43 -44.12 0.16
N SER A 11 13.98 -43.63 1.27
CA SER A 11 13.44 -42.46 1.99
C SER A 11 13.71 -41.21 1.14
N ALA A 12 12.72 -40.82 0.33
CA ALA A 12 12.73 -39.52 -0.30
C ALA A 12 12.53 -38.43 0.75
N LEU A 13 13.62 -37.85 1.23
CA LEU A 13 13.60 -36.62 2.00
C LEU A 13 13.13 -35.48 1.07
N VAL A 14 11.83 -35.19 1.15
CA VAL A 14 11.30 -33.96 0.57
C VAL A 14 11.82 -32.81 1.42
N ALA A 15 12.92 -32.21 0.99
CA ALA A 15 13.41 -30.96 1.55
C ALA A 15 12.38 -29.88 1.17
N TYR A 16 11.47 -29.58 2.07
CA TYR A 16 10.58 -28.44 1.99
C TYR A 16 11.47 -27.18 2.12
N LEU A 17 11.84 -26.60 0.99
CA LEU A 17 12.55 -25.32 0.93
C LEU A 17 11.61 -24.26 1.50
N LEU A 18 11.71 -24.04 2.80
CA LEU A 18 11.20 -22.84 3.45
C LEU A 18 11.96 -21.64 2.85
N THR A 19 11.43 -21.11 1.76
CA THR A 19 11.91 -19.82 1.26
C THR A 19 11.59 -18.79 2.34
N PRO A 20 12.60 -18.14 2.95
CA PRO A 20 12.34 -17.08 3.89
C PRO A 20 11.59 -16.00 3.11
N SER A 21 10.35 -15.72 3.51
CA SER A 21 9.62 -14.54 3.05
C SER A 21 10.43 -13.36 3.55
N ILE A 22 11.28 -12.82 2.69
CA ILE A 22 12.02 -11.60 2.98
C ILE A 22 10.95 -10.52 3.09
N ALA A 23 10.57 -10.19 4.33
CA ALA A 23 9.79 -8.99 4.64
C ALA A 23 10.68 -7.80 4.29
N GLY A 24 10.86 -7.57 3.01
CA GLY A 24 11.73 -6.57 2.44
C GLY A 24 11.05 -5.23 2.36
N ALA A 25 11.84 -4.18 2.39
CA ALA A 25 11.45 -2.82 2.09
C ALA A 25 10.57 -2.77 0.83
N MET A 26 9.53 -1.90 0.85
CA MET A 26 8.64 -1.66 -0.30
C MET A 26 9.40 -1.65 -1.63
N THR A 27 9.32 -2.75 -2.39
CA THR A 27 10.04 -2.91 -3.66
C THR A 27 9.07 -3.04 -4.82
N ILE A 28 9.48 -2.56 -5.99
CA ILE A 28 8.72 -2.78 -7.23
C ILE A 28 8.53 -4.29 -7.42
N GLY A 29 7.29 -4.69 -7.76
CA GLY A 29 6.92 -6.09 -7.92
C GLY A 29 6.39 -6.77 -6.65
N GLN A 30 6.57 -6.18 -5.46
CA GLN A 30 6.01 -6.69 -4.20
C GLN A 30 4.48 -6.54 -4.21
N THR A 31 3.79 -7.58 -3.76
CA THR A 31 2.33 -7.52 -3.52
C THR A 31 2.06 -6.93 -2.14
N VAL A 32 1.11 -5.99 -2.08
CA VAL A 32 0.67 -5.32 -0.84
C VAL A 32 -0.73 -5.81 -0.49
N GLU A 33 -0.89 -6.35 0.69
CA GLU A 33 -2.20 -6.72 1.20
C GLU A 33 -2.84 -5.52 1.90
N LEU A 34 -3.67 -4.77 1.16
CA LEU A 34 -4.40 -3.63 1.73
C LEU A 34 -5.48 -4.11 2.70
N GLY A 35 -6.14 -5.24 2.40
CA GLY A 35 -7.20 -5.77 3.24
C GLY A 35 -8.38 -4.81 3.41
N LYS A 36 -9.09 -4.97 4.52
CA LYS A 36 -10.13 -4.04 4.95
C LYS A 36 -9.49 -3.00 5.87
N LEU A 37 -9.57 -1.74 5.47
CA LEU A 37 -9.00 -0.61 6.19
C LEU A 37 -10.10 0.13 6.96
N GLU A 38 -9.77 0.66 8.12
CA GLU A 38 -10.62 1.58 8.85
C GLU A 38 -10.19 3.01 8.54
N THR A 39 -11.12 3.84 8.08
CA THR A 39 -10.84 5.25 7.78
C THR A 39 -10.78 6.08 9.06
N CYS A 40 -10.16 7.25 8.99
CA CYS A 40 -10.12 8.18 10.12
C CYS A 40 -11.51 8.72 10.54
N THR A 41 -12.54 8.48 9.72
CA THR A 41 -13.94 8.82 10.02
C THR A 41 -14.74 7.66 10.63
N GLY A 42 -14.11 6.50 10.82
CA GLY A 42 -14.73 5.29 11.39
C GLY A 42 -15.51 4.45 10.38
N THR A 43 -15.40 4.73 9.08
CA THR A 43 -15.98 3.90 8.03
C THR A 43 -14.97 2.87 7.54
N SER A 44 -15.44 1.78 6.95
CA SER A 44 -14.55 0.80 6.32
C SER A 44 -14.30 1.12 4.87
N TYR A 45 -13.06 0.90 4.43
CA TYR A 45 -12.66 0.94 3.03
C TYR A 45 -12.05 -0.41 2.63
N SER A 46 -12.41 -0.89 1.46
CA SER A 46 -11.75 -2.02 0.80
C SER A 46 -11.82 -1.84 -0.71
N LEU A 47 -10.81 -2.33 -1.41
CA LEU A 47 -10.89 -2.42 -2.87
C LEU A 47 -11.98 -3.43 -3.27
N PRO A 48 -12.70 -3.21 -4.38
CA PRO A 48 -13.62 -4.20 -4.93
C PRO A 48 -12.91 -5.54 -5.19
N ALA A 49 -13.58 -6.66 -4.95
CA ALA A 49 -13.03 -7.99 -5.19
C ALA A 49 -12.60 -8.20 -6.67
N ASN A 50 -13.28 -7.52 -7.59
CA ASN A 50 -13.00 -7.53 -9.04
C ASN A 50 -12.30 -6.22 -9.47
N ASN A 51 -11.41 -5.69 -8.65
CA ASN A 51 -10.70 -4.46 -8.98
C ASN A 51 -9.92 -4.60 -10.30
N THR A 52 -10.19 -3.71 -11.24
CA THR A 52 -9.53 -3.67 -12.56
C THR A 52 -8.59 -2.49 -12.73
N LYS A 53 -8.53 -1.60 -11.74
CA LYS A 53 -7.83 -0.32 -11.80
C LYS A 53 -6.56 -0.34 -10.96
N ASN A 54 -5.64 0.53 -11.31
CA ASN A 54 -4.52 0.85 -10.44
C ASN A 54 -5.02 1.55 -9.17
N THR A 55 -4.21 1.50 -8.12
CA THR A 55 -4.49 2.14 -6.84
C THR A 55 -3.31 3.02 -6.44
N LEU A 56 -3.55 4.32 -6.26
CA LEU A 56 -2.61 5.22 -5.61
C LEU A 56 -2.76 5.07 -4.10
N VAL A 57 -1.67 4.74 -3.43
CA VAL A 57 -1.57 4.69 -1.97
C VAL A 57 -0.56 5.74 -1.54
N MET A 58 -0.98 6.72 -0.74
CA MET A 58 -0.08 7.69 -0.13
C MET A 58 -0.01 7.48 1.38
N ILE A 59 1.19 7.27 1.92
CA ILE A 59 1.43 7.12 3.36
C ILE A 59 1.93 8.45 3.91
N TRP A 60 1.28 8.95 4.96
CA TRP A 60 1.51 10.28 5.50
C TRP A 60 1.21 10.41 6.99
N ALA A 61 1.45 11.60 7.55
CA ALA A 61 1.04 11.97 8.90
C ALA A 61 0.66 13.45 8.96
N SER A 62 -0.27 13.80 9.85
CA SER A 62 -0.74 15.17 10.04
C SER A 62 0.36 16.12 10.56
N TRP A 63 1.32 15.61 11.30
CA TRP A 63 2.45 16.35 11.89
C TRP A 63 3.67 16.47 10.94
N CYS A 64 3.65 15.82 9.77
CA CYS A 64 4.77 15.80 8.83
C CYS A 64 4.72 17.02 7.89
N PRO A 65 5.68 17.96 7.94
CA PRO A 65 5.64 19.18 7.11
C PRO A 65 5.69 18.91 5.61
N PHE A 66 6.46 17.92 5.19
CA PHE A 66 6.54 17.49 3.79
C PHE A 66 5.21 16.89 3.31
N CYS A 67 4.55 16.09 4.17
CA CYS A 67 3.23 15.55 3.87
C CYS A 67 2.17 16.65 3.75
N GLN A 68 2.26 17.70 4.58
CA GLN A 68 1.31 18.82 4.56
C GLN A 68 1.35 19.54 3.21
N ARG A 69 2.55 19.78 2.67
CA ARG A 69 2.69 20.40 1.34
C ARG A 69 2.22 19.46 0.24
N GLN A 70 2.63 18.21 0.31
CA GLN A 70 2.28 17.19 -0.69
C GLN A 70 0.78 16.92 -0.76
N ASN A 71 0.05 16.97 0.36
CA ASN A 71 -1.41 16.79 0.40
C ASN A 71 -2.16 17.80 -0.47
N VAL A 72 -1.64 19.03 -0.62
CA VAL A 72 -2.20 20.04 -1.51
C VAL A 72 -2.14 19.56 -2.97
N TYR A 73 -1.02 18.98 -3.38
CA TYR A 73 -0.85 18.45 -4.73
C TYR A 73 -1.65 17.18 -4.97
N LEU A 74 -1.75 16.32 -3.96
CA LEU A 74 -2.63 15.15 -4.03
C LEU A 74 -4.10 15.56 -4.21
N GLU A 75 -4.59 16.56 -3.47
CA GLU A 75 -5.97 17.04 -3.63
C GLU A 75 -6.22 17.61 -5.04
N LYS A 76 -5.26 18.33 -5.61
CA LYS A 76 -5.33 18.78 -7.01
C LYS A 76 -5.39 17.58 -7.97
N PHE A 77 -4.54 16.58 -7.76
CA PHE A 77 -4.53 15.36 -8.56
C PHE A 77 -5.89 14.64 -8.52
N VAL A 78 -6.46 14.46 -7.32
CA VAL A 78 -7.79 13.84 -7.14
C VAL A 78 -8.87 14.55 -7.96
N LYS A 79 -8.83 15.88 -8.01
CA LYS A 79 -9.80 16.68 -8.77
C LYS A 79 -9.57 16.69 -10.28
N GLN A 80 -8.35 16.39 -10.71
CA GLN A 80 -7.95 16.45 -12.12
C GLN A 80 -8.03 15.10 -12.85
N VAL A 81 -7.90 13.98 -12.13
CA VAL A 81 -8.02 12.65 -12.77
C VAL A 81 -9.48 12.37 -13.13
N PRO A 82 -9.73 11.68 -14.26
CA PRO A 82 -11.11 11.30 -14.61
C PRO A 82 -11.75 10.47 -13.48
N PRO A 83 -13.02 10.68 -13.19
CA PRO A 83 -13.74 9.89 -12.20
C PRO A 83 -13.58 8.38 -12.47
N ASN A 84 -13.28 7.62 -11.44
CA ASN A 84 -13.12 6.17 -11.52
C ASN A 84 -11.98 5.66 -12.42
N SER A 85 -11.01 6.48 -12.81
CA SER A 85 -9.85 6.03 -13.60
C SER A 85 -8.75 5.37 -12.76
N ILE A 86 -8.69 5.69 -11.47
CA ILE A 86 -7.73 5.15 -10.49
C ILE A 86 -8.37 5.13 -9.10
N ASN A 87 -8.08 4.12 -8.31
CA ASN A 87 -8.45 4.15 -6.89
C ASN A 87 -7.45 5.00 -6.13
N ILE A 88 -7.93 5.81 -5.18
CA ILE A 88 -7.05 6.65 -4.36
C ILE A 88 -7.41 6.41 -2.90
N ILE A 89 -6.43 5.98 -2.12
CA ILE A 89 -6.52 5.82 -0.67
C ILE A 89 -5.26 6.34 -0.01
N THR A 90 -5.39 7.10 1.05
CA THR A 90 -4.24 7.51 1.83
C THR A 90 -4.22 6.77 3.18
N ILE A 91 -3.02 6.56 3.71
CA ILE A 91 -2.80 5.82 4.95
C ILE A 91 -2.09 6.75 5.93
N SER A 92 -2.79 7.15 6.97
CA SER A 92 -2.19 7.93 8.05
C SER A 92 -1.46 7.02 9.04
N ILE A 93 -0.25 7.44 9.44
CA ILE A 93 0.49 6.84 10.55
C ILE A 93 0.32 7.59 11.87
N ASP A 94 -0.65 8.51 11.94
CA ASP A 94 -0.99 9.17 13.20
C ASP A 94 -1.42 8.14 14.24
N LYS A 95 -1.03 8.34 15.49
CA LYS A 95 -1.40 7.43 16.59
C LYS A 95 -2.90 7.48 16.94
N ASN A 96 -3.56 8.60 16.62
CA ASN A 96 -4.96 8.84 16.90
C ASN A 96 -5.69 9.22 15.61
N PRO A 97 -6.72 8.48 15.19
CA PRO A 97 -7.49 8.79 13.99
C PRO A 97 -8.08 10.20 13.99
N LYS A 98 -8.37 10.75 15.17
CA LYS A 98 -8.86 12.14 15.30
C LYS A 98 -7.88 13.16 14.71
N LEU A 99 -6.56 12.95 14.83
CA LEU A 99 -5.55 13.88 14.29
C LEU A 99 -5.64 13.94 12.76
N ALA A 100 -5.70 12.79 12.09
CA ALA A 100 -5.87 12.71 10.64
C ALA A 100 -7.21 13.32 10.21
N LYS A 101 -8.30 12.96 10.91
CA LYS A 101 -9.65 13.49 10.63
C LYS A 101 -9.71 15.01 10.74
N ASP A 102 -9.23 15.58 11.85
CA ASP A 102 -9.25 17.02 12.08
C ASP A 102 -8.41 17.77 11.04
N TYR A 103 -7.25 17.20 10.70
CA TYR A 103 -6.37 17.75 9.66
C TYR A 103 -7.07 17.76 8.30
N MET A 104 -7.66 16.65 7.88
CA MET A 104 -8.41 16.54 6.63
C MET A 104 -9.54 17.55 6.57
N SER A 105 -10.34 17.63 7.63
CA SER A 105 -11.48 18.55 7.73
C SER A 105 -11.04 20.01 7.68
N LYS A 106 -9.98 20.37 8.41
CA LYS A 106 -9.44 21.73 8.44
C LYS A 106 -9.01 22.22 7.06
N HIS A 107 -8.47 21.33 6.23
CA HIS A 107 -7.95 21.68 4.90
C HIS A 107 -8.96 21.41 3.77
N GLY A 108 -10.13 20.84 4.07
CA GLY A 108 -11.18 20.54 3.08
C GLY A 108 -10.74 19.48 2.06
N TYR A 109 -9.87 18.53 2.46
CA TYR A 109 -9.43 17.45 1.57
C TYR A 109 -10.53 16.43 1.35
N THR A 110 -10.65 15.96 0.08
CA THR A 110 -11.70 15.05 -0.35
C THR A 110 -11.25 13.61 -0.53
N PHE A 111 -9.94 13.36 -0.60
CA PHE A 111 -9.40 12.00 -0.65
C PHE A 111 -9.66 11.25 0.66
N GLN A 112 -9.78 9.94 0.59
CA GLN A 112 -10.00 9.12 1.78
C GLN A 112 -8.69 8.86 2.53
N ALA A 113 -8.77 8.89 3.85
CA ALA A 113 -7.65 8.56 4.73
C ALA A 113 -8.03 7.39 5.64
N ALA A 114 -7.32 6.27 5.50
CA ALA A 114 -7.39 5.15 6.43
C ALA A 114 -6.23 5.21 7.43
N MET A 115 -6.35 4.43 8.50
CA MET A 115 -5.32 4.32 9.52
C MET A 115 -4.36 3.17 9.21
N MET A 116 -3.07 3.37 9.51
CA MET A 116 -2.09 2.30 9.44
C MET A 116 -2.40 1.22 10.46
N THR A 117 -2.47 -0.04 10.02
CA THR A 117 -2.56 -1.20 10.92
C THR A 117 -1.21 -1.93 11.01
N PRO A 118 -0.97 -2.73 12.09
CA PRO A 118 0.22 -3.55 12.19
C PRO A 118 0.41 -4.50 10.99
N GLU A 119 -0.68 -5.09 10.50
CA GLU A 119 -0.70 -6.03 9.37
C GLU A 119 -0.31 -5.31 8.08
N LEU A 120 -0.92 -4.15 7.81
CA LEU A 120 -0.58 -3.33 6.64
C LEU A 120 0.86 -2.85 6.71
N ASN A 121 1.34 -2.39 7.86
CA ASN A 121 2.72 -1.97 8.05
C ASN A 121 3.71 -3.12 7.80
N LYS A 122 3.37 -4.33 8.22
CA LYS A 122 4.15 -5.55 7.94
C LYS A 122 4.13 -5.87 6.44
N SER A 123 2.97 -5.83 5.79
CA SER A 123 2.82 -6.05 4.35
C SER A 123 3.62 -5.05 3.51
N LEU A 124 3.71 -3.80 3.96
CA LEU A 124 4.52 -2.74 3.35
C LEU A 124 6.02 -2.85 3.66
N GLY A 125 6.45 -3.74 4.57
CA GLY A 125 7.87 -3.91 4.93
C GLY A 125 8.38 -2.90 5.95
N LYS A 126 7.53 -2.42 6.85
CA LYS A 126 7.79 -1.43 7.92
C LYS A 126 8.12 -0.02 7.39
N VAL A 127 7.16 0.83 7.42
CA VAL A 127 7.29 2.26 7.05
C VAL A 127 8.26 2.96 7.99
N LYS A 128 9.37 3.48 7.44
CA LYS A 128 10.43 4.16 8.22
C LYS A 128 10.36 5.68 8.12
N GLY A 129 9.62 6.21 7.19
CA GLY A 129 9.49 7.65 6.95
C GLY A 129 8.30 7.97 6.08
N VAL A 130 7.87 9.22 6.07
CA VAL A 130 6.76 9.73 5.26
C VAL A 130 7.17 11.10 4.68
N PRO A 131 6.60 11.52 3.55
CA PRO A 131 5.58 10.82 2.75
C PRO A 131 6.14 9.68 1.88
N ILE A 132 5.28 8.75 1.50
CA ILE A 132 5.55 7.71 0.50
C ILE A 132 4.35 7.63 -0.43
N VAL A 133 4.59 7.55 -1.73
CA VAL A 133 3.55 7.29 -2.72
C VAL A 133 3.85 5.97 -3.43
N LEU A 134 2.85 5.12 -3.52
CA LEU A 134 2.89 3.87 -4.26
C LEU A 134 1.78 3.87 -5.31
N ILE A 135 2.07 3.31 -6.48
CA ILE A 135 1.02 2.87 -7.40
C ILE A 135 1.03 1.34 -7.38
N LEU A 136 -0.12 0.79 -7.07
CA LEU A 136 -0.38 -0.65 -7.14
C LEU A 136 -1.15 -0.95 -8.42
N ASP A 137 -0.83 -2.05 -9.08
CA ASP A 137 -1.64 -2.57 -10.18
C ASP A 137 -2.94 -3.21 -9.66
N LYS A 138 -3.77 -3.71 -10.57
CA LYS A 138 -5.03 -4.40 -10.24
C LYS A 138 -4.86 -5.62 -9.33
N ASN A 139 -3.67 -6.19 -9.25
CA ASN A 139 -3.32 -7.33 -8.40
C ASN A 139 -2.60 -6.90 -7.11
N ASN A 140 -2.68 -5.62 -6.76
CA ASN A 140 -2.00 -5.00 -5.61
C ASN A 140 -0.46 -5.11 -5.64
N LYS A 141 0.14 -5.27 -6.81
CA LYS A 141 1.58 -5.30 -6.98
C LYS A 141 2.11 -3.88 -7.15
N ILE A 142 3.16 -3.51 -6.43
CA ILE A 142 3.81 -2.18 -6.55
C ILE A 142 4.43 -2.07 -7.95
N ILE A 143 3.95 -1.12 -8.74
CA ILE A 143 4.46 -0.81 -10.08
C ILE A 143 5.17 0.55 -10.15
N HIS A 144 4.99 1.38 -9.13
CA HIS A 144 5.70 2.65 -8.98
C HIS A 144 5.81 3.02 -7.50
N LYS A 145 6.91 3.67 -7.12
CA LYS A 145 7.17 4.09 -5.75
C LYS A 145 8.00 5.36 -5.72
N GLU A 146 7.54 6.33 -4.94
CA GLU A 146 8.27 7.54 -4.58
C GLU A 146 8.40 7.65 -3.05
N MET A 147 9.56 8.05 -2.57
CA MET A 147 9.86 8.24 -1.16
C MET A 147 10.37 9.66 -0.94
N GLY A 148 9.69 10.38 -0.07
CA GLY A 148 9.94 11.81 0.15
C GLY A 148 8.87 12.67 -0.50
N GLU A 149 9.08 13.99 -0.43
CA GLU A 149 8.13 14.96 -0.95
C GLU A 149 8.09 14.93 -2.47
N MET A 150 6.88 14.87 -3.01
CA MET A 150 6.55 15.05 -4.42
C MET A 150 5.92 16.42 -4.63
N PHE A 151 6.19 17.02 -5.80
CA PHE A 151 5.63 18.29 -6.22
C PHE A 151 4.50 18.12 -7.23
N GLU A 152 3.93 19.22 -7.71
CA GLU A 152 2.78 19.18 -8.61
C GLU A 152 3.07 18.47 -9.94
N GLU A 153 4.25 18.68 -10.50
CA GLU A 153 4.73 18.02 -11.72
C GLU A 153 4.86 16.51 -11.56
N ASP A 154 5.32 16.04 -10.40
CA ASP A 154 5.43 14.60 -10.11
C ASP A 154 4.05 13.94 -10.09
N PHE A 155 3.06 14.61 -9.48
CA PHE A 155 1.67 14.14 -9.51
C PHE A 155 1.09 14.20 -10.94
N ALA A 156 1.45 15.19 -11.76
CA ALA A 156 1.03 15.24 -13.15
C ALA A 156 1.50 14.00 -13.92
N ASP A 157 2.72 13.54 -13.67
CA ASP A 157 3.28 12.32 -14.27
C ASP A 157 2.55 11.06 -13.83
N LEU A 158 1.97 11.03 -12.62
CA LEU A 158 1.19 9.89 -12.14
C LEU A 158 -0.13 9.70 -12.89
N LYS A 159 -0.61 10.70 -13.66
CA LYS A 159 -1.81 10.56 -14.49
C LYS A 159 -1.71 9.43 -15.52
N ARG A 160 -0.50 9.04 -15.93
CA ARG A 160 -0.28 7.88 -16.81
C ARG A 160 -0.79 6.56 -16.23
N PHE A 161 -0.99 6.48 -14.94
CA PHE A 161 -1.52 5.30 -14.25
C PHE A 161 -3.05 5.33 -14.07
N ALA A 162 -3.70 6.46 -14.35
CA ALA A 162 -5.15 6.62 -14.31
C ALA A 162 -5.72 6.21 -15.68
N LYS A 163 -6.41 5.04 -15.73
CA LYS A 163 -6.96 4.45 -16.96
C LYS A 163 -8.38 3.95 -16.74
#